data_1c4e63a2410b8db9306512aa1019ecc0
#
_entry.id   1c4e63a2410b8db9306512aa1019ecc0
#
_cell.length_a   1.000
_cell.length_b   1.000
_cell.length_c   1.000
_cell.angle_alpha   90.00
_cell.angle_beta   90.00
_cell.angle_gamma   90.00
#
_symmetry.space_group_name_H-M   'P 1'
#
loop_
_entity.id
_entity.type
_entity.pdbx_description
1 polymer ?
#
loop_
_entity_poly.entity_id
_entity_poly.type
_entity_poly.pdbx_seq_one_letter_code
_entity_poly.pdbx_strand_id
1 'polypeptide(L)'
;MVDVFEEVEEQLRTDRYKALALKALPWVGSVLAAALVIALAIWGYETYQTKTTAKASEQYSQAIDAFSAGRTDEADRLFGEVAKSGSKAYSSLALQHQGGIKLAAGKTPEAVKYFDQAAEAAPNDIIGDVARLKSAFALLDTAPYKDLEARLTPMLKEGRPYRTEAREALAFAKIMHGDLAGARGDFVVISLIADASEGARNRAKAAMDLIDSGSAKNVAAAARAAAALSPTLIQPGAAAGPSAPTQQTPDAK
;
A
#
# COMPACT_ATOMS: atom_id res chain seq x y z
N MET A 1 -71.70 -21.37 38.85
CA MET A 1 -71.99 -21.77 37.43
C MET A 1 -71.26 -20.83 36.45
N VAL A 2 -70.08 -20.33 36.87
CA VAL A 2 -69.25 -19.41 36.04
C VAL A 2 -67.98 -20.11 35.55
N ASP A 3 -67.55 -21.20 36.21
CA ASP A 3 -66.27 -21.88 35.96
C ASP A 3 -66.15 -22.65 34.62
N VAL A 4 -67.24 -23.17 34.10
CA VAL A 4 -67.18 -24.07 32.90
C VAL A 4 -66.96 -23.28 31.60
N PHE A 5 -67.39 -22.03 31.55
CA PHE A 5 -67.17 -21.19 30.34
C PHE A 5 -65.77 -20.62 30.28
N GLU A 6 -65.17 -20.29 31.43
CA GLU A 6 -63.75 -19.84 31.46
C GLU A 6 -62.81 -20.98 31.14
N GLU A 7 -63.06 -22.19 31.63
CA GLU A 7 -62.24 -23.38 31.33
C GLU A 7 -62.28 -23.79 29.88
N VAL A 8 -63.41 -23.67 29.20
CA VAL A 8 -63.56 -23.93 27.77
C VAL A 8 -62.88 -22.85 26.91
N GLU A 9 -62.95 -21.59 27.38
CA GLU A 9 -62.27 -20.48 26.65
C GLU A 9 -60.75 -20.57 26.79
N GLU A 10 -60.24 -20.98 27.94
CA GLU A 10 -58.81 -21.20 28.16
C GLU A 10 -58.28 -22.41 27.40
N GLN A 11 -59.05 -23.51 27.27
CA GLN A 11 -58.70 -24.66 26.46
C GLN A 11 -58.66 -24.31 24.98
N LEU A 12 -59.66 -23.59 24.45
CA LEU A 12 -59.71 -23.14 23.07
C LEU A 12 -58.54 -22.17 22.72
N ARG A 13 -58.15 -21.35 23.68
CA ARG A 13 -57.02 -20.45 23.56
C ARG A 13 -55.69 -21.22 23.48
N THR A 14 -55.54 -22.19 24.35
CA THR A 14 -54.37 -23.07 24.43
C THR A 14 -54.19 -23.90 23.17
N ASP A 15 -55.29 -24.46 22.62
CA ASP A 15 -55.25 -25.26 21.39
C ASP A 15 -54.96 -24.43 20.15
N ARG A 16 -55.42 -23.18 20.07
CA ARG A 16 -55.03 -22.24 19.02
C ARG A 16 -53.55 -21.91 19.07
N TYR A 17 -52.97 -21.67 20.26
CA TYR A 17 -51.53 -21.43 20.42
C TYR A 17 -50.70 -22.66 20.07
N LYS A 18 -51.12 -23.87 20.46
CA LYS A 18 -50.46 -25.12 20.06
C LYS A 18 -50.47 -25.33 18.56
N ALA A 19 -51.64 -25.10 17.90
CA ALA A 19 -51.76 -25.24 16.47
C ALA A 19 -50.86 -24.21 15.72
N LEU A 20 -50.81 -22.97 16.18
CA LEU A 20 -49.93 -21.95 15.61
C LEU A 20 -48.44 -22.30 15.83
N ALA A 21 -48.07 -22.75 17.04
CA ALA A 21 -46.72 -23.18 17.35
C ALA A 21 -46.27 -24.35 16.48
N LEU A 22 -47.11 -25.39 16.32
CA LEU A 22 -46.79 -26.52 15.46
C LEU A 22 -46.64 -26.12 13.97
N LYS A 23 -47.43 -25.15 13.52
CA LYS A 23 -47.35 -24.63 12.14
C LYS A 23 -46.15 -23.75 11.92
N ALA A 24 -45.69 -22.98 12.95
CA ALA A 24 -44.53 -22.13 12.92
C ALA A 24 -43.23 -22.91 13.12
N LEU A 25 -43.25 -24.02 13.85
CA LEU A 25 -42.06 -24.81 14.23
C LEU A 25 -41.14 -25.18 13.06
N PRO A 26 -41.66 -25.69 11.89
CA PRO A 26 -40.78 -26.01 10.75
C PRO A 26 -40.13 -24.78 10.16
N TRP A 27 -40.80 -23.63 10.14
CA TRP A 27 -40.25 -22.36 9.65
C TRP A 27 -39.16 -21.83 10.58
N VAL A 28 -39.41 -21.83 11.89
CA VAL A 28 -38.45 -21.42 12.92
C VAL A 28 -37.24 -22.37 12.88
N GLY A 29 -37.47 -23.68 12.77
CA GLY A 29 -36.40 -24.66 12.64
C GLY A 29 -35.54 -24.43 11.39
N SER A 30 -36.15 -24.12 10.26
CA SER A 30 -35.45 -23.84 9.00
C SER A 30 -34.60 -22.54 9.10
N VAL A 31 -35.14 -21.49 9.70
CA VAL A 31 -34.42 -20.23 9.91
C VAL A 31 -33.23 -20.43 10.84
N LEU A 32 -33.40 -21.16 11.94
CA LEU A 32 -32.31 -21.49 12.87
C LEU A 32 -31.24 -22.35 12.23
N ALA A 33 -31.63 -23.35 11.42
CA ALA A 33 -30.68 -24.17 10.68
C ALA A 33 -29.89 -23.35 9.66
N ALA A 34 -30.53 -22.45 8.92
CA ALA A 34 -29.89 -21.55 7.98
C ALA A 34 -28.90 -20.60 8.71
N ALA A 35 -29.32 -20.01 9.84
CA ALA A 35 -28.47 -19.16 10.65
C ALA A 35 -27.22 -19.89 11.18
N LEU A 36 -27.38 -21.15 11.61
CA LEU A 36 -26.27 -21.99 12.06
C LEU A 36 -25.28 -22.27 10.91
N VAL A 37 -25.76 -22.61 9.72
CA VAL A 37 -24.91 -22.85 8.54
C VAL A 37 -24.13 -21.60 8.19
N ILE A 38 -24.77 -20.42 8.18
CA ILE A 38 -24.10 -19.13 7.92
C ILE A 38 -23.04 -18.87 9.00
N ALA A 39 -23.35 -19.06 10.28
CA ALA A 39 -22.39 -18.85 11.36
C ALA A 39 -21.17 -19.79 11.25
N LEU A 40 -21.38 -21.06 10.92
CA LEU A 40 -20.29 -22.01 10.69
C LEU A 40 -19.45 -21.67 9.46
N ALA A 41 -20.06 -21.16 8.39
CA ALA A 41 -19.36 -20.72 7.19
C ALA A 41 -18.47 -19.49 7.49
N ILE A 42 -19.01 -18.50 8.23
CA ILE A 42 -18.24 -17.32 8.65
C ILE A 42 -17.07 -17.73 9.55
N TRP A 43 -17.33 -18.55 10.57
CA TRP A 43 -16.29 -19.04 11.50
C TRP A 43 -15.20 -19.84 10.77
N GLY A 44 -15.59 -20.72 9.85
CA GLY A 44 -14.64 -21.48 9.03
C GLY A 44 -13.78 -20.59 8.14
N TYR A 45 -14.40 -19.60 7.51
CA TYR A 45 -13.71 -18.63 6.67
C TYR A 45 -12.72 -17.76 7.48
N GLU A 46 -13.14 -17.24 8.64
CA GLU A 46 -12.27 -16.45 9.52
C GLU A 46 -11.07 -17.28 10.04
N THR A 47 -11.33 -18.53 10.43
CA THR A 47 -10.27 -19.45 10.87
C THR A 47 -9.26 -19.73 9.75
N TYR A 48 -9.75 -19.95 8.53
CA TYR A 48 -8.90 -20.14 7.35
C TYR A 48 -8.06 -18.89 7.05
N GLN A 49 -8.68 -17.71 7.03
CA GLN A 49 -8.02 -16.42 6.84
C GLN A 49 -6.92 -16.18 7.88
N THR A 50 -7.22 -16.42 9.16
CA THR A 50 -6.28 -16.23 10.27
C THR A 50 -5.04 -17.13 10.11
N LYS A 51 -5.24 -18.41 9.81
CA LYS A 51 -4.13 -19.35 9.59
C LYS A 51 -3.29 -18.97 8.36
N THR A 52 -3.94 -18.59 7.27
CA THR A 52 -3.27 -18.19 6.03
C THR A 52 -2.44 -16.92 6.27
N THR A 53 -3.01 -15.94 6.98
CA THR A 53 -2.33 -14.69 7.31
C THR A 53 -1.17 -14.90 8.26
N ALA A 54 -1.31 -15.75 9.29
CA ALA A 54 -0.24 -16.07 10.22
C ALA A 54 0.96 -16.74 9.50
N LYS A 55 0.69 -17.71 8.62
CA LYS A 55 1.73 -18.36 7.80
C LYS A 55 2.41 -17.36 6.86
N ALA A 56 1.63 -16.50 6.19
CA ALA A 56 2.16 -15.48 5.30
C ALA A 56 3.03 -14.45 6.06
N SER A 57 2.65 -14.09 7.29
CA SER A 57 3.42 -13.20 8.16
C SER A 57 4.79 -13.80 8.51
N GLU A 58 4.83 -15.07 8.89
CA GLU A 58 6.09 -15.77 9.21
C GLU A 58 7.02 -15.84 7.99
N GLN A 59 6.49 -16.23 6.83
CA GLN A 59 7.25 -16.27 5.59
C GLN A 59 7.74 -14.89 5.16
N TYR A 60 6.92 -13.86 5.36
CA TYR A 60 7.30 -12.47 5.08
C TYR A 60 8.42 -11.99 6.00
N SER A 61 8.39 -12.35 7.28
CA SER A 61 9.50 -12.05 8.21
C SER A 61 10.80 -12.68 7.74
N GLN A 62 10.80 -13.94 7.34
CA GLN A 62 11.98 -14.63 6.79
C GLN A 62 12.51 -13.93 5.52
N ALA A 63 11.62 -13.44 4.66
CA ALA A 63 12.00 -12.69 3.47
C ALA A 63 12.66 -11.34 3.83
N ILE A 64 12.12 -10.63 4.83
CA ILE A 64 12.70 -9.38 5.36
C ILE A 64 14.07 -9.64 5.99
N ASP A 65 14.23 -10.71 6.75
CA ASP A 65 15.53 -11.08 7.37
C ASP A 65 16.60 -11.36 6.30
N ALA A 66 16.23 -12.08 5.25
CA ALA A 66 17.13 -12.32 4.11
C ALA A 66 17.50 -11.01 3.40
N PHE A 67 16.50 -10.13 3.18
CA PHE A 67 16.70 -8.83 2.55
C PHE A 67 17.62 -7.92 3.38
N SER A 68 17.39 -7.85 4.69
CA SER A 68 18.18 -7.06 5.63
C SER A 68 19.63 -7.55 5.76
N ALA A 69 19.84 -8.86 5.57
CA ALA A 69 21.16 -9.48 5.53
C ALA A 69 21.88 -9.33 4.18
N GLY A 70 21.27 -8.59 3.21
CA GLY A 70 21.86 -8.40 1.88
C GLY A 70 21.75 -9.61 0.95
N ARG A 71 21.05 -10.67 1.34
CA ARG A 71 20.80 -11.85 0.51
C ARG A 71 19.64 -11.59 -0.45
N THR A 72 19.86 -10.69 -1.41
CA THR A 72 18.80 -10.14 -2.27
C THR A 72 18.10 -11.19 -3.13
N ASP A 73 18.84 -12.15 -3.71
CA ASP A 73 18.24 -13.20 -4.55
C ASP A 73 17.36 -14.16 -3.72
N GLU A 74 17.82 -14.51 -2.51
CA GLU A 74 17.02 -15.31 -1.58
C GLU A 74 15.76 -14.55 -1.15
N ALA A 75 15.89 -13.27 -0.81
CA ALA A 75 14.78 -12.41 -0.46
C ALA A 75 13.75 -12.30 -1.59
N ASP A 76 14.18 -12.08 -2.84
CA ASP A 76 13.29 -12.02 -4.01
C ASP A 76 12.50 -13.31 -4.19
N ARG A 77 13.15 -14.48 -4.02
CA ARG A 77 12.48 -15.79 -4.06
C ARG A 77 11.44 -15.94 -2.94
N LEU A 78 11.83 -15.62 -1.70
CA LEU A 78 10.94 -15.71 -0.54
C LEU A 78 9.75 -14.76 -0.65
N PHE A 79 9.95 -13.51 -1.09
CA PHE A 79 8.85 -12.60 -1.40
C PHE A 79 7.94 -13.15 -2.50
N GLY A 80 8.48 -13.84 -3.50
CA GLY A 80 7.68 -14.50 -4.54
C GLY A 80 6.80 -15.63 -3.99
N GLU A 81 7.22 -16.34 -2.94
CA GLU A 81 6.40 -17.34 -2.24
C GLU A 81 5.28 -16.66 -1.42
N VAL A 82 5.61 -15.58 -0.70
CA VAL A 82 4.64 -14.79 0.06
C VAL A 82 3.59 -14.14 -0.86
N ALA A 83 3.98 -13.67 -2.03
CA ALA A 83 3.06 -13.10 -3.02
C ALA A 83 1.94 -14.08 -3.44
N LYS A 84 2.17 -15.39 -3.31
CA LYS A 84 1.23 -16.47 -3.63
C LYS A 84 0.50 -17.03 -2.41
N SER A 85 0.70 -16.48 -1.22
CA SER A 85 0.24 -17.05 0.06
C SER A 85 -1.28 -17.02 0.28
N GLY A 86 -2.05 -16.30 -0.54
CA GLY A 86 -3.50 -16.10 -0.37
C GLY A 86 -3.86 -14.99 0.63
N SER A 87 -2.92 -14.42 1.37
CA SER A 87 -3.14 -13.22 2.19
C SER A 87 -2.94 -11.97 1.34
N LYS A 88 -4.02 -11.28 0.97
CA LYS A 88 -3.98 -10.08 0.11
C LYS A 88 -3.00 -9.02 0.62
N ALA A 89 -2.96 -8.78 1.93
CA ALA A 89 -2.07 -7.79 2.53
C ALA A 89 -0.60 -8.18 2.32
N TYR A 90 -0.22 -9.39 2.72
CA TYR A 90 1.17 -9.86 2.58
C TYR A 90 1.57 -10.08 1.13
N SER A 91 0.65 -10.52 0.26
CA SER A 91 0.90 -10.60 -1.19
C SER A 91 1.25 -9.23 -1.77
N SER A 92 0.46 -8.20 -1.45
CA SER A 92 0.75 -6.84 -1.91
C SER A 92 2.09 -6.31 -1.37
N LEU A 93 2.38 -6.49 -0.08
CA LEU A 93 3.65 -6.07 0.52
C LEU A 93 4.85 -6.79 -0.10
N ALA A 94 4.74 -8.09 -0.32
CA ALA A 94 5.80 -8.90 -0.94
C ALA A 94 6.08 -8.45 -2.39
N LEU A 95 5.03 -8.22 -3.18
CA LEU A 95 5.15 -7.68 -4.53
C LEU A 95 5.81 -6.28 -4.54
N GLN A 96 5.52 -5.44 -3.54
CA GLN A 96 6.19 -4.14 -3.41
C GLN A 96 7.68 -4.29 -3.15
N HIS A 97 8.10 -5.28 -2.34
CA HIS A 97 9.53 -5.55 -2.11
C HIS A 97 10.20 -6.09 -3.37
N GLN A 98 9.56 -7.01 -4.10
CA GLN A 98 10.09 -7.48 -5.39
C GLN A 98 10.24 -6.33 -6.38
N GLY A 99 9.24 -5.43 -6.46
CA GLY A 99 9.34 -4.21 -7.26
C GLY A 99 10.53 -3.35 -6.86
N GLY A 100 10.77 -3.15 -5.56
CA GLY A 100 11.93 -2.42 -5.04
C GLY A 100 13.26 -3.07 -5.42
N ILE A 101 13.37 -4.39 -5.31
CA ILE A 101 14.55 -5.16 -5.72
C ILE A 101 14.83 -4.98 -7.22
N LYS A 102 13.80 -5.07 -8.07
CA LYS A 102 13.95 -4.86 -9.52
C LYS A 102 14.35 -3.42 -9.84
N LEU A 103 13.79 -2.45 -9.13
CA LEU A 103 14.14 -1.04 -9.33
C LEU A 103 15.60 -0.77 -8.95
N ALA A 104 16.07 -1.30 -7.82
CA ALA A 104 17.46 -1.22 -7.38
C ALA A 104 18.44 -1.87 -8.36
N ALA A 105 17.99 -2.90 -9.10
CA ALA A 105 18.74 -3.55 -10.17
C ALA A 105 18.66 -2.82 -11.53
N GLY A 106 18.05 -1.62 -11.60
CA GLY A 106 17.86 -0.85 -12.82
C GLY A 106 16.80 -1.40 -13.77
N LYS A 107 16.02 -2.40 -13.34
CA LYS A 107 14.98 -3.06 -14.15
C LYS A 107 13.62 -2.38 -13.96
N THR A 108 13.55 -1.09 -14.33
CA THR A 108 12.35 -0.26 -14.12
C THR A 108 11.06 -0.87 -14.68
N PRO A 109 11.00 -1.42 -15.92
CA PRO A 109 9.76 -2.02 -16.43
C PRO A 109 9.26 -3.21 -15.59
N GLU A 110 10.18 -4.04 -15.09
CA GLU A 110 9.82 -5.16 -14.21
C GLU A 110 9.33 -4.64 -12.84
N ALA A 111 10.00 -3.63 -12.29
CA ALA A 111 9.62 -3.00 -11.03
C ALA A 111 8.19 -2.44 -11.09
N VAL A 112 7.87 -1.69 -12.16
CA VAL A 112 6.53 -1.14 -12.41
C VAL A 112 5.48 -2.23 -12.45
N LYS A 113 5.75 -3.34 -13.16
CA LYS A 113 4.84 -4.49 -13.21
C LYS A 113 4.55 -5.05 -11.81
N TYR A 114 5.58 -5.21 -10.97
CA TYR A 114 5.39 -5.68 -9.59
C TYR A 114 4.61 -4.69 -8.74
N PHE A 115 4.87 -3.39 -8.86
CA PHE A 115 4.11 -2.36 -8.13
C PHE A 115 2.65 -2.31 -8.58
N ASP A 116 2.36 -2.44 -9.87
CA ASP A 116 0.99 -2.49 -10.39
C ASP A 116 0.25 -3.73 -9.88
N GLN A 117 0.88 -4.91 -9.92
CA GLN A 117 0.33 -6.13 -9.32
C GLN A 117 0.11 -5.99 -7.81
N ALA A 118 1.02 -5.32 -7.10
CA ALA A 118 0.86 -5.03 -5.67
C ALA A 118 -0.36 -4.15 -5.40
N ALA A 119 -0.61 -3.15 -6.24
CA ALA A 119 -1.77 -2.29 -6.14
C ALA A 119 -3.09 -3.03 -6.39
N GLU A 120 -3.11 -3.98 -7.33
CA GLU A 120 -4.27 -4.84 -7.62
C GLU A 120 -4.54 -5.86 -6.52
N ALA A 121 -3.48 -6.45 -5.94
CA ALA A 121 -3.58 -7.43 -4.87
C ALA A 121 -3.97 -6.82 -3.52
N ALA A 122 -3.83 -5.50 -3.35
CA ALA A 122 -4.02 -4.81 -2.09
C ALA A 122 -5.44 -4.98 -1.53
N PRO A 123 -5.59 -5.22 -0.20
CA PRO A 123 -6.89 -5.39 0.43
C PRO A 123 -7.66 -4.08 0.61
N ASN A 124 -6.96 -2.93 0.55
CA ASN A 124 -7.52 -1.60 0.77
C ASN A 124 -6.66 -0.52 0.10
N ASP A 125 -7.18 0.71 0.08
CA ASP A 125 -6.52 1.85 -0.53
C ASP A 125 -5.22 2.26 0.16
N ILE A 126 -5.05 1.99 1.46
CA ILE A 126 -3.82 2.35 2.19
C ILE A 126 -2.62 1.61 1.57
N ILE A 127 -2.71 0.31 1.43
CA ILE A 127 -1.63 -0.51 0.87
C ILE A 127 -1.54 -0.32 -0.65
N GLY A 128 -2.70 -0.23 -1.33
CA GLY A 128 -2.76 -0.10 -2.79
C GLY A 128 -2.20 1.23 -3.31
N ASP A 129 -2.46 2.34 -2.61
CA ASP A 129 -1.97 3.64 -3.02
C ASP A 129 -0.46 3.78 -2.85
N VAL A 130 0.12 3.18 -1.81
CA VAL A 130 1.60 3.12 -1.68
C VAL A 130 2.22 2.43 -2.90
N ALA A 131 1.63 1.32 -3.35
CA ALA A 131 2.12 0.61 -4.53
C ALA A 131 1.95 1.45 -5.82
N ARG A 132 0.81 2.14 -5.97
CA ARG A 132 0.58 3.07 -7.11
C ARG A 132 1.57 4.23 -7.12
N LEU A 133 1.85 4.81 -5.95
CA LEU A 133 2.87 5.86 -5.82
C LEU A 133 4.26 5.35 -6.23
N LYS A 134 4.67 4.17 -5.74
CA LYS A 134 5.95 3.57 -6.13
C LYS A 134 6.04 3.34 -7.63
N SER A 135 4.96 2.86 -8.25
CA SER A 135 4.87 2.69 -9.71
C SER A 135 5.01 4.02 -10.45
N ALA A 136 4.29 5.07 -10.00
CA ALA A 136 4.37 6.40 -10.60
C ALA A 136 5.77 7.03 -10.43
N PHE A 137 6.39 6.92 -9.25
CA PHE A 137 7.75 7.42 -9.02
C PHE A 137 8.80 6.69 -9.86
N ALA A 138 8.68 5.38 -10.04
CA ALA A 138 9.56 4.61 -10.91
C ALA A 138 9.47 5.04 -12.39
N LEU A 139 8.38 5.65 -12.79
CA LEU A 139 8.09 6.12 -14.13
C LEU A 139 8.30 7.63 -14.34
N LEU A 140 8.58 8.39 -13.26
CA LEU A 140 8.53 9.86 -13.27
C LEU A 140 9.43 10.48 -14.34
N ASP A 141 10.60 9.90 -14.59
CA ASP A 141 11.61 10.42 -15.51
C ASP A 141 11.44 9.91 -16.95
N THR A 142 10.65 8.87 -17.15
CA THR A 142 10.62 8.13 -18.44
C THR A 142 9.25 8.06 -19.10
N ALA A 143 8.17 8.07 -18.32
CA ALA A 143 6.82 7.92 -18.88
C ALA A 143 6.26 9.25 -19.39
N PRO A 144 5.37 9.23 -20.40
CA PRO A 144 4.58 10.40 -20.81
C PRO A 144 3.72 10.92 -19.64
N TYR A 145 3.53 12.25 -19.56
CA TYR A 145 2.71 12.88 -18.53
C TYR A 145 1.32 12.25 -18.39
N LYS A 146 0.65 11.95 -19.50
CA LYS A 146 -0.68 11.33 -19.51
C LYS A 146 -0.75 10.01 -18.78
N ASP A 147 0.31 9.21 -18.83
CA ASP A 147 0.36 7.91 -18.16
C ASP A 147 0.51 8.09 -16.65
N LEU A 148 1.32 9.07 -16.23
CA LEU A 148 1.46 9.44 -14.81
C LEU A 148 0.16 10.03 -14.25
N GLU A 149 -0.48 10.92 -15.02
CA GLU A 149 -1.76 11.50 -14.68
C GLU A 149 -2.85 10.43 -14.51
N ALA A 150 -2.95 9.48 -15.45
CA ALA A 150 -3.92 8.39 -15.37
C ALA A 150 -3.72 7.50 -14.12
N ARG A 151 -2.45 7.27 -13.72
CA ARG A 151 -2.11 6.48 -12.52
C ARG A 151 -2.43 7.21 -11.22
N LEU A 152 -2.21 8.53 -11.17
CA LEU A 152 -2.29 9.33 -9.93
C LEU A 152 -3.67 9.96 -9.73
N THR A 153 -4.42 10.29 -10.77
CA THR A 153 -5.74 10.93 -10.69
C THR A 153 -6.74 10.18 -9.79
N PRO A 154 -6.84 8.83 -9.80
CA PRO A 154 -7.75 8.12 -8.91
C PRO A 154 -7.44 8.35 -7.42
N MET A 155 -6.20 8.68 -7.07
CA MET A 155 -5.74 8.92 -5.70
C MET A 155 -6.01 10.37 -5.24
N LEU A 156 -6.36 11.29 -6.15
CA LEU A 156 -6.66 12.69 -5.80
C LEU A 156 -8.07 12.87 -5.22
N LYS A 157 -8.90 11.83 -5.23
CA LYS A 157 -10.27 11.87 -4.70
C LYS A 157 -10.25 12.15 -3.19
N GLU A 158 -11.32 12.79 -2.72
CA GLU A 158 -11.51 13.03 -1.29
C GLU A 158 -11.56 11.70 -0.52
N GLY A 159 -10.98 11.69 0.68
CA GLY A 159 -10.89 10.48 1.53
C GLY A 159 -9.79 9.49 1.15
N ARG A 160 -9.03 9.72 0.08
CA ARG A 160 -7.88 8.86 -0.25
C ARG A 160 -6.72 9.12 0.71
N PRO A 161 -6.08 8.05 1.26
CA PRO A 161 -5.07 8.19 2.31
C PRO A 161 -3.79 8.91 1.84
N TYR A 162 -3.42 8.80 0.57
CA TYR A 162 -2.20 9.39 0.00
C TYR A 162 -2.50 10.47 -1.03
N ARG A 163 -3.60 11.22 -0.84
CA ARG A 163 -4.04 12.27 -1.76
C ARG A 163 -3.01 13.39 -1.91
N THR A 164 -2.37 13.78 -0.82
CA THR A 164 -1.33 14.83 -0.82
C THR A 164 -0.09 14.37 -1.58
N GLU A 165 0.37 13.16 -1.33
CA GLU A 165 1.53 12.57 -2.00
C GLU A 165 1.28 12.33 -3.49
N ALA A 166 0.07 11.92 -3.86
CA ALA A 166 -0.31 11.78 -5.27
C ALA A 166 -0.33 13.13 -6.00
N ARG A 167 -0.81 14.20 -5.35
CA ARG A 167 -0.74 15.56 -5.90
C ARG A 167 0.68 16.04 -6.02
N GLU A 168 1.53 15.77 -5.02
CA GLU A 168 2.95 16.10 -5.05
C GLU A 168 3.66 15.39 -6.22
N ALA A 169 3.42 14.08 -6.39
CA ALA A 169 3.96 13.31 -7.51
C ALA A 169 3.51 13.86 -8.88
N LEU A 170 2.24 14.26 -8.99
CA LEU A 170 1.72 14.88 -10.20
C LEU A 170 2.34 16.25 -10.48
N ALA A 171 2.59 17.05 -9.44
CA ALA A 171 3.27 18.33 -9.56
C ALA A 171 4.73 18.13 -10.04
N PHE A 172 5.45 17.15 -9.52
CA PHE A 172 6.78 16.80 -10.04
C PHE A 172 6.71 16.28 -11.48
N ALA A 173 5.73 15.46 -11.84
CA ALA A 173 5.52 15.05 -13.22
C ALA A 173 5.33 16.24 -14.17
N LYS A 174 4.60 17.28 -13.75
CA LYS A 174 4.45 18.55 -14.51
C LYS A 174 5.78 19.27 -14.67
N ILE A 175 6.61 19.36 -13.62
CA ILE A 175 7.98 19.93 -13.73
C ILE A 175 8.79 19.17 -14.78
N MET A 176 8.80 17.83 -14.74
CA MET A 176 9.53 16.98 -15.67
C MET A 176 9.10 17.16 -17.13
N HIS A 177 7.87 17.59 -17.35
CA HIS A 177 7.29 17.84 -18.67
C HIS A 177 7.19 19.33 -19.04
N GLY A 178 7.74 20.23 -18.20
CA GLY A 178 7.85 21.66 -18.48
C GLY A 178 6.63 22.51 -18.14
N ASP A 179 5.57 21.92 -17.59
CA ASP A 179 4.41 22.67 -17.08
C ASP A 179 4.68 23.21 -15.67
N LEU A 180 5.56 24.22 -15.61
CA LEU A 180 5.96 24.83 -14.35
C LEU A 180 4.80 25.61 -13.69
N ALA A 181 3.91 26.20 -14.48
CA ALA A 181 2.77 26.94 -13.95
C ALA A 181 1.75 26.00 -13.31
N GLY A 182 1.42 24.89 -13.96
CA GLY A 182 0.56 23.86 -13.40
C GLY A 182 1.15 23.19 -12.17
N ALA A 183 2.45 22.90 -12.19
CA ALA A 183 3.16 22.37 -11.03
C ALA A 183 3.09 23.31 -9.80
N ARG A 184 3.35 24.61 -10.04
CA ARG A 184 3.25 25.63 -8.99
C ARG A 184 1.85 25.70 -8.38
N GLY A 185 0.81 25.61 -9.22
CA GLY A 185 -0.58 25.57 -8.77
C GLY A 185 -0.85 24.38 -7.83
N ASP A 186 -0.35 23.19 -8.16
CA ASP A 186 -0.50 22.02 -7.30
C ASP A 186 0.25 22.16 -5.97
N PHE A 187 1.46 22.73 -5.96
CA PHE A 187 2.20 22.99 -4.72
C PHE A 187 1.52 24.05 -3.84
N VAL A 188 0.89 25.08 -4.43
CA VAL A 188 0.05 26.01 -3.68
C VAL A 188 -1.10 25.26 -3.01
N VAL A 189 -1.79 24.38 -3.73
CA VAL A 189 -2.86 23.57 -3.15
C VAL A 189 -2.34 22.71 -1.98
N ILE A 190 -1.20 22.04 -2.13
CA ILE A 190 -0.59 21.25 -1.05
C ILE A 190 -0.29 22.10 0.20
N SER A 191 0.21 23.32 0.01
CA SER A 191 0.51 24.22 1.12
C SER A 191 -0.73 24.64 1.92
N LEU A 192 -1.93 24.60 1.29
CA LEU A 192 -3.22 24.99 1.85
C LEU A 192 -4.03 23.80 2.40
N ILE A 193 -3.63 22.55 2.12
CA ILE A 193 -4.31 21.37 2.66
C ILE A 193 -4.12 21.32 4.18
N ALA A 194 -5.24 21.33 4.92
CA ALA A 194 -5.22 21.43 6.38
C ALA A 194 -4.57 20.21 7.07
N ASP A 195 -4.76 19.02 6.51
CA ASP A 195 -4.24 17.74 6.98
C ASP A 195 -2.91 17.31 6.33
N ALA A 196 -2.34 18.14 5.44
CA ALA A 196 -1.01 17.88 4.89
C ALA A 196 0.04 17.89 6.01
N SER A 197 0.97 16.93 5.96
CA SER A 197 2.08 16.89 6.90
C SER A 197 2.97 18.13 6.75
N GLU A 198 3.64 18.54 7.84
CA GLU A 198 4.60 19.66 7.78
C GLU A 198 5.70 19.41 6.74
N GLY A 199 6.18 18.15 6.63
CA GLY A 199 7.13 17.75 5.60
C GLY A 199 6.64 17.99 4.18
N ALA A 200 5.36 17.67 3.89
CA ALA A 200 4.78 17.92 2.57
C ALA A 200 4.65 19.42 2.27
N ARG A 201 4.23 20.21 3.25
CA ARG A 201 4.17 21.68 3.10
C ARG A 201 5.54 22.30 2.85
N ASN A 202 6.57 21.85 3.58
CA ASN A 202 7.94 22.35 3.41
C ASN A 202 8.51 21.98 2.05
N ARG A 203 8.28 20.74 1.56
CA ARG A 203 8.68 20.35 0.20
C ARG A 203 7.95 21.14 -0.87
N ALA A 204 6.64 21.37 -0.70
CA ALA A 204 5.86 22.19 -1.62
C ALA A 204 6.40 23.62 -1.70
N LYS A 205 6.75 24.22 -0.55
CA LYS A 205 7.38 25.56 -0.51
C LYS A 205 8.71 25.57 -1.23
N ALA A 206 9.60 24.62 -0.94
CA ALA A 206 10.90 24.52 -1.61
C ALA A 206 10.76 24.33 -3.13
N ALA A 207 9.76 23.54 -3.57
CA ALA A 207 9.49 23.35 -4.99
C ALA A 207 8.97 24.66 -5.65
N MET A 208 8.13 25.41 -4.96
CA MET A 208 7.69 26.74 -5.46
C MET A 208 8.87 27.71 -5.57
N ASP A 209 9.74 27.76 -4.57
CA ASP A 209 10.96 28.61 -4.61
C ASP A 209 11.88 28.23 -5.78
N LEU A 210 12.01 26.90 -6.06
CA LEU A 210 12.75 26.39 -7.21
C LEU A 210 12.14 26.83 -8.55
N ILE A 211 10.80 26.81 -8.66
CA ILE A 211 10.08 27.27 -9.85
C ILE A 211 10.25 28.78 -10.01
N ASP A 212 10.02 29.56 -8.94
CA ASP A 212 10.04 31.01 -8.96
C ASP A 212 11.44 31.58 -9.23
N SER A 213 12.51 30.89 -8.80
CA SER A 213 13.90 31.22 -9.15
C SER A 213 14.27 30.90 -10.61
N GLY A 214 13.39 30.19 -11.34
CA GLY A 214 13.67 29.70 -12.70
C GLY A 214 14.57 28.45 -12.77
N SER A 215 15.08 27.97 -11.65
CA SER A 215 15.97 26.79 -11.57
C SER A 215 15.26 25.50 -11.98
N ALA A 216 13.94 25.42 -11.79
CA ALA A 216 13.13 24.26 -12.18
C ALA A 216 13.19 23.93 -13.69
N LYS A 217 13.52 24.90 -14.55
CA LYS A 217 13.66 24.67 -16.02
C LYS A 217 14.72 23.63 -16.35
N ASN A 218 15.72 23.44 -15.51
CA ASN A 218 16.84 22.53 -15.74
C ASN A 218 16.65 21.14 -15.09
N VAL A 219 15.62 20.96 -14.26
CA VAL A 219 15.42 19.71 -13.50
C VAL A 219 15.25 18.52 -14.42
N ALA A 220 14.42 18.62 -15.47
CA ALA A 220 14.19 17.53 -16.41
C ALA A 220 15.46 17.12 -17.17
N ALA A 221 16.29 18.09 -17.56
CA ALA A 221 17.55 17.83 -18.22
C ALA A 221 18.57 17.19 -17.25
N ALA A 222 18.66 17.68 -16.04
CA ALA A 222 19.55 17.14 -15.01
C ALA A 222 19.16 15.69 -14.63
N ALA A 223 17.87 15.41 -14.46
CA ALA A 223 17.39 14.06 -14.17
C ALA A 223 17.72 13.06 -15.29
N ARG A 224 17.52 13.45 -16.56
CA ARG A 224 17.89 12.60 -17.71
C ARG A 224 19.38 12.37 -17.80
N ALA A 225 20.18 13.40 -17.52
CA ALA A 225 21.65 13.26 -17.48
C ALA A 225 22.09 12.32 -16.36
N ALA A 226 21.49 12.42 -15.17
CA ALA A 226 21.75 11.53 -14.04
C ALA A 226 21.35 10.09 -14.34
N ALA A 227 20.20 9.87 -14.99
CA ALA A 227 19.73 8.53 -15.40
C ALA A 227 20.63 7.87 -16.46
N ALA A 228 21.34 8.66 -17.26
CA ALA A 228 22.30 8.18 -18.26
C ALA A 228 23.66 7.77 -17.65
N LEU A 229 23.93 8.16 -16.39
CA LEU A 229 25.15 7.74 -15.69
C LEU A 229 25.00 6.29 -15.22
N SER A 230 26.04 5.47 -15.46
CA SER A 230 26.03 4.08 -15.02
C SER A 230 25.89 4.00 -13.49
N PRO A 231 25.13 3.02 -12.94
CA PRO A 231 24.90 2.87 -11.49
C PRO A 231 26.18 2.77 -10.64
N THR A 232 27.29 2.35 -11.23
CA THR A 232 28.61 2.28 -10.60
C THR A 232 29.18 3.65 -10.18
N LEU A 233 28.68 4.75 -10.76
CA LEU A 233 29.12 6.11 -10.41
C LEU A 233 28.26 6.76 -9.33
N ILE A 234 27.14 6.14 -8.96
CA ILE A 234 26.19 6.63 -7.96
C ILE A 234 26.27 5.79 -6.66
N GLN A 235 27.41 5.18 -6.35
CA GLN A 235 27.59 4.65 -5.00
C GLN A 235 27.64 5.84 -4.04
N PRO A 236 26.74 5.91 -3.03
CA PRO A 236 26.92 6.85 -1.93
C PRO A 236 28.29 6.51 -1.34
N GLY A 237 29.18 7.49 -1.35
CA GLY A 237 30.59 7.28 -1.03
C GLY A 237 30.76 6.35 0.15
N ALA A 238 31.59 5.33 -0.04
CA ALA A 238 32.16 4.62 1.07
C ALA A 238 32.67 5.68 2.03
N ALA A 239 32.00 5.80 3.19
CA ALA A 239 32.46 6.69 4.24
C ALA A 239 33.94 6.34 4.43
N ALA A 240 34.81 7.30 4.11
CA ALA A 240 36.23 7.18 4.36
C ALA A 240 36.35 6.82 5.86
N GLY A 241 36.66 5.56 6.13
CA GLY A 241 36.92 5.10 7.49
C GLY A 241 37.99 6.03 8.09
N PRO A 242 37.93 6.32 9.37
CA PRO A 242 38.90 7.18 10.00
C PRO A 242 40.29 6.62 9.73
N SER A 243 41.11 7.43 9.06
CA SER A 243 42.52 7.12 8.80
C SER A 243 43.17 6.74 10.12
N ALA A 244 43.68 5.52 10.21
CA ALA A 244 44.43 5.08 11.39
C ALA A 244 45.59 6.07 11.63
N PRO A 245 45.83 6.50 12.88
CA PRO A 245 46.94 7.38 13.18
C PRO A 245 48.27 6.66 12.87
N THR A 246 49.09 7.28 12.05
CA THR A 246 50.45 6.85 11.73
C THR A 246 51.25 6.76 13.05
N GLN A 247 51.57 5.56 13.49
CA GLN A 247 52.50 5.36 14.58
C GLN A 247 53.89 5.86 14.12
N GLN A 248 54.32 7.00 14.62
CA GLN A 248 55.70 7.42 14.58
C GLN A 248 56.48 6.50 15.52
N THR A 249 57.40 5.72 14.98
CA THR A 249 58.45 5.01 15.73
C THR A 249 59.38 6.03 16.33
N PRO A 250 59.70 5.97 17.63
CA PRO A 250 60.76 6.82 18.19
C PRO A 250 62.09 6.23 17.80
N ASP A 251 62.98 7.08 17.21
CA ASP A 251 64.38 6.79 16.97
C ASP A 251 65.11 6.46 18.27
N ALA A 252 65.85 5.35 18.24
CA ALA A 252 66.78 4.94 19.28
C ALA A 252 68.03 5.83 19.26
N LYS A 253 68.34 6.37 20.40
CA LYS A 253 69.70 6.71 20.78
C LYS A 253 70.01 6.07 22.09
#